data_6e348ef52545ee5feb1dae7ba17cb55a
#
_entry.id   6e348ef52545ee5feb1dae7ba17cb55a
#
_cell.length_a   1.000
_cell.length_b   1.000
_cell.length_c   1.000
_cell.angle_alpha   90.00
_cell.angle_beta   90.00
_cell.angle_gamma   90.00
#
_symmetry.space_group_name_H-M   'P 1'
#
loop_
_entity.id
_entity.type
_entity.pdbx_description
1 polymer ?
#
loop_
_entity_poly.entity_id
_entity_poly.type
_entity_poly.pdbx_seq_one_letter_code
_entity_poly.pdbx_strand_id
1 'polypeptide(L)'
;MNLSLRLPRPFLLAALCCLGLSSCIVRMPNPAQPKALPNQSNSIDSAIRESTVPIYLLADSLHTSLALPYDWLIESGYTPPANLKFSPGPSRYLIMSWGDRIAYEQRRWLRPTEVFYALCMPSPAVTEVIPVSWKVEEVCYQQRIYRREIPQSHGRPLAHFLNASNRFDAQGQPRVIGPSSWGQGVLVDSPHSYYFPRICNVWTAQALESCGFSINIRKAIHANSLIKQAQKQGFSWVHRGHAKSRYGRDAAKPRDL
;
A
#
# COMPACT_ATOMS: atom_id res chain seq x y z
N MET A 1 -35.58 -19.14 -26.66
CA MET A 1 -35.59 -19.50 -25.23
C MET A 1 -34.95 -18.34 -24.45
N ASN A 2 -35.76 -17.44 -23.87
CA ASN A 2 -35.30 -16.30 -23.10
C ASN A 2 -35.13 -16.72 -21.64
N LEU A 3 -33.89 -16.95 -21.20
CA LEU A 3 -33.56 -17.13 -19.79
C LEU A 3 -33.51 -15.75 -19.13
N SER A 4 -34.60 -15.30 -18.54
CA SER A 4 -34.61 -14.16 -17.63
C SER A 4 -34.04 -14.62 -16.29
N LEU A 5 -32.73 -14.34 -16.04
CA LEU A 5 -32.12 -14.48 -14.72
C LEU A 5 -32.76 -13.47 -13.76
N ARG A 6 -33.79 -13.90 -13.04
CA ARG A 6 -34.35 -13.14 -11.90
C ARG A 6 -33.41 -13.37 -10.70
N LEU A 7 -32.50 -12.42 -10.43
CA LEU A 7 -31.78 -12.38 -9.16
C LEU A 7 -32.80 -12.30 -8.01
N PRO A 8 -32.66 -13.12 -6.97
CA PRO A 8 -33.56 -13.07 -5.82
C PRO A 8 -33.47 -11.72 -5.13
N ARG A 9 -34.61 -11.12 -4.85
CA ARG A 9 -34.78 -9.80 -4.21
C ARG A 9 -33.85 -9.49 -3.02
N PRO A 10 -33.46 -10.47 -2.13
CA PRO A 10 -32.55 -10.18 -1.04
C PRO A 10 -31.13 -9.79 -1.48
N PHE A 11 -30.66 -10.27 -2.64
CA PHE A 11 -29.35 -9.88 -3.18
C PHE A 11 -29.32 -8.44 -3.72
N LEU A 12 -30.45 -7.97 -4.28
CA LEU A 12 -30.54 -6.58 -4.73
C LEU A 12 -30.56 -5.59 -3.55
N LEU A 13 -31.26 -5.93 -2.46
CA LEU A 13 -31.28 -5.10 -1.25
C LEU A 13 -29.89 -5.05 -0.57
N ALA A 14 -29.19 -6.17 -0.47
CA ALA A 14 -27.83 -6.21 0.08
C ALA A 14 -26.84 -5.38 -0.75
N ALA A 15 -26.94 -5.44 -2.08
CA ALA A 15 -26.13 -4.62 -2.98
C ALA A 15 -26.44 -3.11 -2.86
N LEU A 16 -27.72 -2.73 -2.73
CA LEU A 16 -28.11 -1.34 -2.50
C LEU A 16 -27.69 -0.82 -1.10
N CYS A 17 -27.77 -1.64 -0.05
CA CYS A 17 -27.26 -1.27 1.28
C CYS A 17 -25.75 -1.06 1.26
N CYS A 18 -24.98 -1.90 0.56
CA CYS A 18 -23.53 -1.71 0.40
C CYS A 18 -23.20 -0.42 -0.36
N LEU A 19 -24.00 -0.02 -1.33
CA LEU A 19 -23.81 1.23 -2.08
C LEU A 19 -24.18 2.48 -1.27
N GLY A 20 -25.19 2.38 -0.39
CA GLY A 20 -25.63 3.50 0.45
C GLY A 20 -24.70 3.81 1.62
N LEU A 21 -24.01 2.81 2.17
CA LEU A 21 -23.07 2.98 3.30
C LEU A 21 -21.66 3.42 2.85
N SER A 22 -21.34 3.37 1.57
CA SER A 22 -20.02 3.69 1.04
C SER A 22 -19.72 5.18 0.94
N SER A 23 -20.67 6.05 1.24
CA SER A 23 -20.50 7.49 1.04
C SER A 23 -19.59 8.18 2.09
N CYS A 24 -19.43 7.64 3.28
CA CYS A 24 -18.88 8.41 4.41
C CYS A 24 -17.44 8.07 4.82
N ILE A 25 -16.86 6.90 4.50
CA ILE A 25 -15.54 6.53 5.05
C ILE A 25 -14.65 5.87 4.01
N VAL A 26 -14.23 6.63 3.01
CA VAL A 26 -13.20 6.17 2.06
C VAL A 26 -11.80 6.33 2.67
N ARG A 27 -11.61 7.28 3.56
CA ARG A 27 -10.32 7.54 4.18
C ARG A 27 -10.12 6.71 5.44
N MET A 28 -8.91 6.20 5.63
CA MET A 28 -8.46 5.79 6.95
C MET A 28 -8.61 6.99 7.88
N PRO A 29 -9.12 6.84 9.11
CA PRO A 29 -9.09 7.92 10.08
C PRO A 29 -7.63 8.34 10.24
N ASN A 30 -7.31 9.55 9.79
CA ASN A 30 -6.00 10.11 10.02
C ASN A 30 -5.97 10.59 11.46
N PRO A 31 -5.10 10.08 12.34
CA PRO A 31 -4.90 10.73 13.61
C PRO A 31 -4.41 12.14 13.31
N ALA A 32 -5.21 13.16 13.64
CA ALA A 32 -4.99 14.58 13.50
C ALA A 32 -3.98 14.96 12.40
N GLN A 33 -4.46 15.40 11.24
CA GLN A 33 -3.57 16.06 10.28
C GLN A 33 -2.74 17.09 11.05
N PRO A 34 -1.40 17.06 10.95
CA PRO A 34 -0.63 18.20 11.41
C PRO A 34 -1.23 19.42 10.70
N LYS A 35 -1.62 20.44 11.46
CA LYS A 35 -2.00 21.74 10.92
C LYS A 35 -1.08 22.06 9.77
N ALA A 36 -1.64 22.34 8.59
CA ALA A 36 -0.86 22.68 7.40
C ALA A 36 0.29 23.60 7.84
N LEU A 37 1.52 23.20 7.54
CA LEU A 37 2.67 24.06 7.79
C LEU A 37 2.35 25.40 7.16
N PRO A 38 2.53 26.54 7.88
CA PRO A 38 2.27 27.84 7.32
C PRO A 38 3.05 27.94 6.01
N ASN A 39 2.38 28.41 4.95
CA ASN A 39 3.02 28.77 3.69
C ASN A 39 4.31 29.51 4.03
N GLN A 40 5.45 28.89 3.82
CA GLN A 40 6.71 29.63 3.81
C GLN A 40 6.62 30.55 2.61
N SER A 41 6.27 31.79 2.89
CA SER A 41 6.38 32.90 1.98
C SER A 41 7.79 32.92 1.39
N ASN A 42 7.87 32.97 0.09
CA ASN A 42 9.04 33.13 -0.73
C ASN A 42 10.07 34.09 -0.11
N SER A 43 11.07 33.57 0.54
CA SER A 43 12.38 34.22 0.62
C SER A 43 13.23 33.55 -0.46
N ILE A 44 13.38 34.28 -1.56
CA ILE A 44 14.37 34.03 -2.59
C ILE A 44 15.71 34.34 -1.96
N ASP A 45 16.31 33.28 -1.39
CA ASP A 45 17.78 33.23 -1.24
C ASP A 45 18.20 31.80 -0.86
N SER A 46 19.20 31.35 -1.61
CA SER A 46 19.85 30.04 -1.53
C SER A 46 18.98 28.83 -1.94
N ALA A 47 19.02 28.53 -3.23
CA ALA A 47 18.69 27.22 -3.78
C ALA A 47 19.73 26.17 -3.31
N ILE A 48 19.72 25.83 -2.03
CA ILE A 48 20.19 24.53 -1.55
C ILE A 48 19.26 23.54 -2.23
N ARG A 49 19.74 22.83 -3.25
CA ARG A 49 18.97 21.71 -3.85
C ARG A 49 18.64 20.79 -2.72
N GLU A 50 17.38 20.81 -2.29
CA GLU A 50 16.89 19.86 -1.29
C GLU A 50 17.22 18.45 -1.79
N SER A 51 17.87 17.64 -0.94
CA SER A 51 18.21 16.28 -1.28
C SER A 51 16.93 15.46 -1.54
N THR A 52 16.96 14.65 -2.58
CA THR A 52 15.81 13.83 -3.00
C THR A 52 16.05 12.36 -2.71
N VAL A 53 14.98 11.59 -2.59
CA VAL A 53 15.01 10.14 -2.44
C VAL A 53 14.09 9.48 -3.46
N PRO A 54 14.47 8.32 -4.01
CA PRO A 54 13.62 7.57 -4.91
C PRO A 54 12.54 6.81 -4.14
N ILE A 55 11.29 6.98 -4.53
CA ILE A 55 10.19 6.12 -4.10
C ILE A 55 9.62 5.37 -5.30
N TYR A 56 9.10 4.18 -5.06
CA TYR A 56 8.56 3.32 -6.11
C TYR A 56 7.11 2.97 -5.83
N LEU A 57 6.27 3.06 -6.87
CA LEU A 57 4.94 2.49 -6.92
C LEU A 57 5.02 1.18 -7.70
N LEU A 58 4.71 0.09 -7.03
CA LEU A 58 4.65 -1.25 -7.58
C LEU A 58 3.20 -1.63 -7.84
N ALA A 59 2.94 -2.30 -8.96
CA ALA A 59 1.58 -2.69 -9.29
C ALA A 59 1.53 -4.03 -10.05
N ASP A 60 0.62 -4.88 -9.66
CA ASP A 60 0.13 -5.98 -10.49
C ASP A 60 -1.22 -5.62 -11.14
N SER A 61 -2.03 -6.61 -11.53
CA SER A 61 -3.33 -6.36 -12.15
C SER A 61 -4.38 -5.82 -11.18
N LEU A 62 -4.29 -6.14 -9.89
CA LEU A 62 -5.32 -5.85 -8.89
C LEU A 62 -4.80 -5.00 -7.72
N HIS A 63 -3.51 -5.11 -7.41
CA HIS A 63 -2.93 -4.63 -6.17
C HIS A 63 -1.81 -3.62 -6.43
N THR A 64 -1.62 -2.69 -5.50
CA THR A 64 -0.49 -1.75 -5.50
C THR A 64 0.22 -1.77 -4.15
N SER A 65 1.54 -1.52 -4.19
CA SER A 65 2.40 -1.38 -3.02
C SER A 65 3.44 -0.28 -3.25
N LEU A 66 4.11 0.14 -2.20
CA LEU A 66 5.20 1.10 -2.26
C LEU A 66 6.52 0.42 -1.89
N ALA A 67 7.61 0.76 -2.60
CA ALA A 67 8.96 0.47 -2.12
C ALA A 67 9.64 1.78 -1.75
N LEU A 68 10.12 1.85 -0.51
CA LEU A 68 10.56 3.06 0.16
C LEU A 68 11.95 2.84 0.76
N PRO A 69 12.91 3.79 0.62
CA PRO A 69 14.23 3.66 1.23
C PRO A 69 14.12 3.52 2.75
N TYR A 70 14.73 2.48 3.30
CA TYR A 70 14.62 2.14 4.73
C TYR A 70 15.16 3.25 5.62
N ASP A 71 16.41 3.67 5.38
CA ASP A 71 17.09 4.64 6.24
C ASP A 71 16.34 5.98 6.27
N TRP A 72 15.92 6.46 5.11
CA TRP A 72 15.10 7.67 5.01
C TRP A 72 13.77 7.56 5.77
N LEU A 73 13.10 6.40 5.75
CA LEU A 73 11.88 6.20 6.54
C LEU A 73 12.14 6.28 8.04
N ILE A 74 13.24 5.68 8.52
CA ILE A 74 13.63 5.73 9.93
C ILE A 74 13.93 7.16 10.35
N GLU A 75 14.73 7.88 9.58
CA GLU A 75 15.04 9.29 9.82
C GLU A 75 13.78 10.17 9.80
N SER A 76 12.78 9.77 9.03
CA SER A 76 11.47 10.43 8.95
C SER A 76 10.54 10.07 10.11
N GLY A 77 10.90 9.15 10.99
CA GLY A 77 10.12 8.77 12.18
C GLY A 77 9.21 7.54 11.98
N TYR A 78 9.46 6.72 10.97
CA TYR A 78 8.79 5.43 10.85
C TYR A 78 9.37 4.45 11.89
N THR A 79 8.50 3.72 12.60
CA THR A 79 8.88 2.66 13.54
C THR A 79 8.76 1.31 12.85
N PRO A 80 9.87 0.65 12.48
CA PRO A 80 9.85 -0.63 11.81
C PRO A 80 9.54 -1.76 12.80
N PRO A 81 8.97 -2.88 12.34
CA PRO A 81 8.89 -4.10 13.15
C PRO A 81 10.27 -4.56 13.60
N ALA A 82 10.42 -4.92 14.89
CA ALA A 82 11.71 -5.31 15.48
C ALA A 82 12.34 -6.55 14.81
N ASN A 83 11.54 -7.41 14.18
CA ASN A 83 11.98 -8.69 13.61
C ASN A 83 12.36 -8.59 12.12
N LEU A 84 12.46 -7.39 11.54
CA LEU A 84 12.89 -7.24 10.15
C LEU A 84 14.38 -7.61 10.01
N LYS A 85 14.65 -8.53 9.09
CA LYS A 85 16.00 -8.96 8.76
C LYS A 85 16.30 -8.60 7.31
N PHE A 86 17.34 -7.79 7.10
CA PHE A 86 17.87 -7.53 5.78
C PHE A 86 18.95 -8.58 5.46
N SER A 87 18.89 -9.17 4.27
CA SER A 87 20.02 -9.92 3.73
C SER A 87 21.17 -8.95 3.42
N PRO A 88 22.43 -9.40 3.35
CA PRO A 88 23.51 -8.56 2.84
C PRO A 88 23.20 -8.07 1.42
N GLY A 89 23.40 -6.78 1.16
CA GLY A 89 23.09 -6.21 -0.16
C GLY A 89 23.44 -4.71 -0.25
N PRO A 90 23.45 -4.16 -1.48
CA PRO A 90 23.92 -2.81 -1.76
C PRO A 90 22.94 -1.70 -1.36
N SER A 91 21.69 -2.02 -1.08
CA SER A 91 20.65 -1.04 -0.77
C SER A 91 19.62 -1.62 0.19
N ARG A 92 18.91 -0.75 0.89
CA ARG A 92 17.85 -1.15 1.84
C ARG A 92 16.54 -0.46 1.49
N TYR A 93 15.52 -1.25 1.17
CA TYR A 93 14.15 -0.79 0.92
C TYR A 93 13.16 -1.58 1.75
N LEU A 94 12.04 -0.97 2.09
CA LEU A 94 10.86 -1.66 2.56
C LEU A 94 9.80 -1.65 1.46
N ILE A 95 9.34 -2.84 1.05
CA ILE A 95 8.13 -2.96 0.26
C ILE A 95 6.96 -3.04 1.23
N MET A 96 6.03 -2.12 1.09
CA MET A 96 4.89 -2.00 1.99
C MET A 96 3.59 -2.05 1.23
N SER A 97 2.67 -2.85 1.74
CA SER A 97 1.31 -2.97 1.24
C SER A 97 0.35 -3.19 2.39
N TRP A 98 -0.94 -2.94 2.15
CA TRP A 98 -1.99 -3.10 3.14
C TRP A 98 -3.18 -3.83 2.54
N GLY A 99 -3.84 -4.66 3.33
CA GLY A 99 -4.98 -5.40 2.83
C GLY A 99 -5.65 -6.31 3.84
N ASP A 100 -6.58 -7.12 3.35
CA ASP A 100 -7.30 -8.11 4.15
C ASP A 100 -6.35 -9.16 4.74
N ARG A 101 -6.49 -9.42 6.04
CA ARG A 101 -5.61 -10.33 6.78
C ARG A 101 -5.65 -11.75 6.20
N ILE A 102 -6.85 -12.26 5.90
CA ILE A 102 -7.01 -13.63 5.39
C ILE A 102 -6.32 -13.76 4.03
N ALA A 103 -6.44 -12.72 3.18
CA ALA A 103 -5.78 -12.71 1.87
C ALA A 103 -4.25 -12.78 1.97
N TYR A 104 -3.65 -12.17 3.00
CA TYR A 104 -2.19 -12.17 3.19
C TYR A 104 -1.67 -13.41 3.92
N GLU A 105 -2.43 -13.97 4.86
CA GLU A 105 -2.07 -15.19 5.57
C GLU A 105 -2.19 -16.45 4.69
N GLN A 106 -3.15 -16.44 3.74
CA GLN A 106 -3.37 -17.59 2.88
C GLN A 106 -2.44 -17.56 1.65
N ARG A 107 -1.70 -18.65 1.45
CA ARG A 107 -0.82 -18.84 0.28
C ARG A 107 -1.55 -19.45 -0.93
N ARG A 108 -2.88 -19.30 -1.00
CA ARG A 108 -3.73 -19.82 -2.07
C ARG A 108 -4.65 -18.72 -2.62
N TRP A 109 -5.26 -18.98 -3.74
CA TRP A 109 -6.35 -18.14 -4.24
C TRP A 109 -7.49 -18.09 -3.24
N LEU A 110 -8.01 -16.88 -2.98
CA LEU A 110 -9.23 -16.71 -2.21
C LEU A 110 -10.41 -17.35 -2.95
N ARG A 111 -11.28 -18.01 -2.22
CA ARG A 111 -12.55 -18.49 -2.77
C ARG A 111 -13.44 -17.28 -3.10
N PRO A 112 -14.34 -17.37 -4.10
CA PRO A 112 -15.25 -16.27 -4.42
C PRO A 112 -16.04 -15.72 -3.22
N THR A 113 -16.42 -16.61 -2.29
CA THR A 113 -17.09 -16.24 -1.04
C THR A 113 -16.18 -15.43 -0.12
N GLU A 114 -14.90 -15.77 0.01
CA GLU A 114 -13.92 -15.03 0.82
C GLU A 114 -13.67 -13.63 0.23
N VAL A 115 -13.57 -13.54 -1.11
CA VAL A 115 -13.48 -12.24 -1.81
C VAL A 115 -14.72 -11.39 -1.54
N PHE A 116 -15.91 -11.99 -1.63
CA PHE A 116 -17.16 -11.28 -1.34
C PHE A 116 -17.19 -10.77 0.10
N TYR A 117 -16.87 -11.61 1.09
CA TYR A 117 -16.83 -11.20 2.48
C TYR A 117 -15.78 -10.10 2.72
N ALA A 118 -14.57 -10.24 2.18
CA ALA A 118 -13.51 -9.23 2.34
C ALA A 118 -13.91 -7.88 1.73
N LEU A 119 -14.70 -7.85 0.67
CA LEU A 119 -15.14 -6.60 0.05
C LEU A 119 -16.41 -6.01 0.66
N CYS A 120 -17.35 -6.86 1.10
CA CYS A 120 -18.68 -6.41 1.56
C CYS A 120 -18.81 -6.28 3.06
N MET A 121 -17.93 -6.93 3.85
CA MET A 121 -17.98 -6.92 5.31
C MET A 121 -16.65 -6.41 5.88
N PRO A 122 -16.68 -5.58 6.95
CA PRO A 122 -15.46 -5.18 7.62
C PRO A 122 -14.68 -6.40 8.12
N SER A 123 -13.46 -6.60 7.62
CA SER A 123 -12.56 -7.68 8.01
C SER A 123 -11.26 -7.13 8.62
N PRO A 124 -10.56 -7.92 9.47
CA PRO A 124 -9.25 -7.52 9.98
C PRO A 124 -8.28 -7.25 8.84
N ALA A 125 -7.49 -6.18 8.98
CA ALA A 125 -6.48 -5.82 8.00
C ALA A 125 -5.06 -5.94 8.55
N VAL A 126 -4.10 -6.00 7.65
CA VAL A 126 -2.67 -6.04 7.95
C VAL A 126 -1.89 -5.12 7.04
N THR A 127 -0.77 -4.61 7.56
CA THR A 127 0.31 -4.05 6.75
C THR A 127 1.34 -5.13 6.52
N GLU A 128 1.67 -5.42 5.28
CA GLU A 128 2.79 -6.26 4.93
C GLU A 128 4.03 -5.41 4.79
N VAL A 129 5.12 -5.82 5.42
CA VAL A 129 6.41 -5.12 5.41
C VAL A 129 7.50 -6.10 5.01
N ILE A 130 8.09 -5.91 3.84
CA ILE A 130 9.10 -6.81 3.26
C ILE A 130 10.42 -6.06 3.14
N PRO A 131 11.48 -6.46 3.88
CA PRO A 131 12.82 -5.91 3.72
C PRO A 131 13.46 -6.41 2.42
N VAL A 132 14.07 -5.51 1.68
CA VAL A 132 14.75 -5.78 0.42
C VAL A 132 16.12 -5.12 0.44
N SER A 133 17.17 -5.89 0.10
CA SER A 133 18.57 -5.44 0.11
C SER A 133 19.16 -5.22 -1.29
N TRP A 134 18.36 -5.32 -2.32
CA TRP A 134 18.75 -5.20 -3.71
C TRP A 134 17.95 -4.11 -4.42
N LYS A 135 18.27 -3.83 -5.68
CA LYS A 135 17.48 -2.89 -6.48
C LYS A 135 16.04 -3.37 -6.59
N VAL A 136 15.11 -2.45 -6.42
CA VAL A 136 13.66 -2.75 -6.46
C VAL A 136 13.27 -3.41 -7.78
N GLU A 137 13.86 -2.97 -8.89
CA GLU A 137 13.59 -3.47 -10.23
C GLU A 137 14.02 -4.93 -10.42
N GLU A 138 15.07 -5.34 -9.71
CA GLU A 138 15.59 -6.72 -9.77
C GLU A 138 14.75 -7.68 -8.94
N VAL A 139 14.29 -7.24 -7.77
CA VAL A 139 13.48 -8.07 -6.86
C VAL A 139 12.02 -8.12 -7.30
N CYS A 140 11.47 -7.00 -7.78
CA CYS A 140 10.06 -6.86 -8.14
C CYS A 140 9.82 -7.01 -9.65
N TYR A 141 10.68 -7.68 -10.39
CA TYR A 141 10.64 -7.77 -11.86
C TYR A 141 9.32 -8.31 -12.44
N GLN A 142 8.51 -8.99 -11.64
CA GLN A 142 7.18 -9.45 -12.07
C GLN A 142 6.11 -8.36 -12.02
N GLN A 143 6.36 -7.24 -11.33
CA GLN A 143 5.43 -6.14 -11.16
C GLN A 143 5.77 -4.99 -12.13
N ARG A 144 4.76 -4.19 -12.46
CA ARG A 144 4.98 -2.89 -13.10
C ARG A 144 5.56 -1.94 -12.07
N ILE A 145 6.67 -1.30 -12.38
CA ILE A 145 7.41 -0.46 -11.46
C ILE A 145 7.46 0.96 -12.00
N TYR A 146 7.03 1.91 -11.18
CA TYR A 146 7.07 3.34 -11.46
C TYR A 146 7.90 4.02 -10.37
N ARG A 147 8.79 4.94 -10.75
CA ARG A 147 9.71 5.62 -9.86
C ARG A 147 9.48 7.13 -9.88
N ARG A 148 9.64 7.77 -8.74
CA ARG A 148 9.65 9.22 -8.58
C ARG A 148 10.71 9.62 -7.56
N GLU A 149 11.50 10.66 -7.88
CA GLU A 149 12.33 11.36 -6.91
C GLU A 149 11.46 12.36 -6.14
N ILE A 150 11.54 12.36 -4.81
CA ILE A 150 10.80 13.28 -3.95
C ILE A 150 11.74 13.96 -2.95
N PRO A 151 11.43 15.19 -2.50
CA PRO A 151 12.17 15.84 -1.43
C PRO A 151 12.19 15.01 -0.15
N GLN A 152 13.32 14.99 0.56
CA GLN A 152 13.45 14.26 1.82
C GLN A 152 12.44 14.73 2.87
N SER A 153 12.06 16.01 2.88
CA SER A 153 11.06 16.58 3.79
C SER A 153 9.69 15.93 3.72
N HIS A 154 9.35 15.26 2.61
CA HIS A 154 8.09 14.52 2.44
C HIS A 154 8.02 13.21 3.26
N GLY A 155 9.12 12.80 3.87
CA GLY A 155 9.20 11.55 4.64
C GLY A 155 8.36 11.58 5.92
N ARG A 156 8.37 12.67 6.67
CA ARG A 156 7.69 12.75 7.96
C ARG A 156 6.17 12.53 7.88
N PRO A 157 5.42 13.18 6.98
CA PRO A 157 3.99 12.91 6.82
C PRO A 157 3.71 11.46 6.37
N LEU A 158 4.55 10.91 5.49
CA LEU A 158 4.44 9.53 5.07
C LEU A 158 4.70 8.55 6.24
N ALA A 159 5.78 8.72 6.99
CA ALA A 159 6.11 7.91 8.15
C ALA A 159 4.98 7.93 9.19
N HIS A 160 4.36 9.10 9.43
CA HIS A 160 3.20 9.23 10.29
C HIS A 160 2.01 8.42 9.78
N PHE A 161 1.69 8.48 8.48
CA PHE A 161 0.62 7.69 7.87
C PHE A 161 0.90 6.18 7.99
N LEU A 162 2.14 5.75 7.73
CA LEU A 162 2.55 4.35 7.82
C LEU A 162 2.45 3.82 9.26
N ASN A 163 2.91 4.60 10.23
CA ASN A 163 2.76 4.26 11.65
C ASN A 163 1.29 4.16 12.05
N ALA A 164 0.44 5.10 11.62
CA ALA A 164 -1.00 5.07 11.87
C ALA A 164 -1.72 3.87 11.24
N SER A 165 -1.12 3.26 10.22
CA SER A 165 -1.63 2.03 9.59
C SER A 165 -1.35 0.78 10.41
N ASN A 166 -0.47 0.86 11.41
CA ASN A 166 -0.02 -0.24 12.25
C ASN A 166 -0.58 -0.13 13.67
N ARG A 167 -0.91 -1.28 14.27
CA ARG A 167 -1.19 -1.38 15.70
C ARG A 167 0.13 -1.58 16.45
N PHE A 168 0.30 -0.85 17.55
CA PHE A 168 1.46 -0.94 18.41
C PHE A 168 1.13 -1.72 19.69
N ASP A 169 2.14 -2.39 20.24
CA ASP A 169 2.07 -3.01 21.55
C ASP A 169 2.35 -2.01 22.69
N ALA A 170 2.36 -2.49 23.94
CA ALA A 170 2.62 -1.67 25.12
C ALA A 170 4.06 -1.13 25.18
N GLN A 171 4.98 -1.70 24.42
CA GLN A 171 6.38 -1.29 24.31
C GLN A 171 6.59 -0.30 23.16
N GLY A 172 5.53 0.10 22.45
CA GLY A 172 5.60 1.01 21.30
C GLY A 172 6.20 0.35 20.06
N GLN A 173 6.13 -0.99 19.95
CA GLN A 173 6.58 -1.72 18.76
C GLN A 173 5.39 -2.12 17.89
N PRO A 174 5.53 -2.11 16.54
CA PRO A 174 4.51 -2.62 15.65
C PRO A 174 4.19 -4.09 15.96
N ARG A 175 2.91 -4.40 16.17
CA ARG A 175 2.44 -5.74 16.54
C ARG A 175 2.51 -6.69 15.36
N VAL A 176 3.59 -7.49 15.30
CA VAL A 176 3.75 -8.54 14.29
C VAL A 176 2.82 -9.71 14.63
N ILE A 177 2.05 -10.18 13.63
CA ILE A 177 1.08 -11.27 13.77
C ILE A 177 1.49 -12.53 13.00
N GLY A 178 2.48 -12.45 12.12
CA GLY A 178 2.98 -13.60 11.36
C GLY A 178 3.99 -13.21 10.29
N PRO A 179 4.58 -14.21 9.63
CA PRO A 179 5.46 -13.97 8.49
C PRO A 179 4.64 -13.59 7.25
N SER A 180 5.22 -12.76 6.39
CA SER A 180 4.71 -12.53 5.04
C SER A 180 4.83 -13.81 4.21
N SER A 181 3.99 -13.94 3.19
CA SER A 181 4.16 -14.96 2.16
C SER A 181 5.36 -14.68 1.23
N TRP A 182 6.00 -13.53 1.37
CA TRP A 182 7.10 -13.06 0.54
C TRP A 182 8.39 -12.88 1.35
N GLY A 183 9.43 -13.63 0.97
CA GLY A 183 10.77 -13.49 1.51
C GLY A 183 10.82 -13.50 3.04
N GLN A 184 11.57 -12.57 3.62
CA GLN A 184 11.71 -12.36 5.07
C GLN A 184 10.75 -11.28 5.61
N GLY A 185 9.67 -10.99 4.89
CA GLY A 185 8.69 -10.02 5.31
C GLY A 185 7.84 -10.48 6.49
N VAL A 186 7.17 -9.52 7.11
CA VAL A 186 6.25 -9.73 8.23
C VAL A 186 4.90 -9.09 7.97
N LEU A 187 3.88 -9.62 8.62
CA LEU A 187 2.54 -9.06 8.68
C LEU A 187 2.35 -8.34 10.02
N VAL A 188 2.03 -7.07 9.95
CA VAL A 188 1.77 -6.21 11.11
C VAL A 188 0.26 -6.01 11.25
N ASP A 189 -0.28 -6.20 12.46
CA ASP A 189 -1.69 -5.95 12.75
C ASP A 189 -2.06 -4.49 12.45
N SER A 190 -3.22 -4.26 11.84
CA SER A 190 -3.72 -2.92 11.57
C SER A 190 -4.89 -2.56 12.50
N PRO A 191 -4.97 -1.32 13.00
CA PRO A 191 -6.13 -0.86 13.77
C PRO A 191 -7.38 -0.64 12.88
N HIS A 192 -7.21 -0.74 11.57
CA HIS A 192 -8.26 -0.47 10.59
C HIS A 192 -8.86 -1.75 10.03
N SER A 193 -10.11 -1.69 9.59
CA SER A 193 -10.78 -2.80 8.89
C SER A 193 -10.69 -2.62 7.38
N TYR A 194 -10.54 -3.75 6.69
CA TYR A 194 -10.58 -3.84 5.24
C TYR A 194 -12.02 -4.09 4.77
N TYR A 195 -12.49 -3.35 3.80
CA TYR A 195 -13.78 -3.49 3.11
C TYR A 195 -13.83 -2.51 1.94
N PHE A 196 -14.70 -2.73 0.97
CA PHE A 196 -14.91 -1.77 -0.12
C PHE A 196 -15.64 -0.51 0.38
N PRO A 197 -15.15 0.71 0.07
CA PRO A 197 -14.03 1.04 -0.80
C PRO A 197 -12.68 1.23 -0.09
N ARG A 198 -12.54 0.89 1.19
CA ARG A 198 -11.28 0.93 1.94
C ARG A 198 -10.46 -0.31 1.62
N ILE A 199 -9.73 -0.28 0.50
CA ILE A 199 -8.97 -1.39 -0.07
C ILE A 199 -7.50 -1.01 -0.28
N CYS A 200 -6.67 -1.98 -0.65
CA CYS A 200 -5.23 -1.81 -0.84
C CYS A 200 -4.83 -0.60 -1.71
N ASN A 201 -5.46 -0.43 -2.87
CA ASN A 201 -5.13 0.68 -3.77
C ASN A 201 -5.49 2.06 -3.17
N VAL A 202 -6.55 2.12 -2.37
CA VAL A 202 -6.95 3.34 -1.64
C VAL A 202 -5.94 3.66 -0.55
N TRP A 203 -5.44 2.66 0.17
CA TRP A 203 -4.37 2.84 1.15
C TRP A 203 -3.09 3.38 0.50
N THR A 204 -2.66 2.77 -0.62
CA THR A 204 -1.49 3.26 -1.39
C THR A 204 -1.69 4.70 -1.87
N ALA A 205 -2.91 5.04 -2.32
CA ALA A 205 -3.25 6.40 -2.72
C ALA A 205 -3.14 7.40 -1.56
N GLN A 206 -3.60 7.03 -0.36
CA GLN A 206 -3.48 7.87 0.84
C GLN A 206 -2.03 8.01 1.31
N ALA A 207 -1.21 6.95 1.18
CA ALA A 207 0.22 7.03 1.43
C ALA A 207 0.89 8.05 0.48
N LEU A 208 0.56 8.02 -0.81
CA LEU A 208 1.06 9.01 -1.77
C LEU A 208 0.51 10.42 -1.47
N GLU A 209 -0.76 10.56 -1.10
CA GLU A 209 -1.35 11.85 -0.69
C GLU A 209 -0.60 12.42 0.53
N SER A 210 -0.23 11.58 1.51
CA SER A 210 0.55 12.01 2.68
C SER A 210 1.96 12.49 2.32
N CYS A 211 2.52 12.01 1.21
CA CYS A 211 3.75 12.53 0.61
C CYS A 211 3.57 13.85 -0.15
N GLY A 212 2.38 14.46 -0.13
CA GLY A 212 2.09 15.72 -0.82
C GLY A 212 1.66 15.57 -2.29
N PHE A 213 1.42 14.35 -2.79
CA PHE A 213 0.91 14.14 -4.14
C PHE A 213 -0.59 14.45 -4.23
N SER A 214 -1.00 15.13 -5.28
CA SER A 214 -2.42 15.40 -5.56
C SER A 214 -3.08 14.17 -6.18
N ILE A 215 -3.57 13.27 -5.33
CA ILE A 215 -4.23 12.01 -5.69
C ILE A 215 -5.72 12.08 -5.34
N ASN A 216 -6.58 11.77 -6.30
CA ASN A 216 -8.00 11.60 -6.02
C ASN A 216 -8.25 10.19 -5.46
N ILE A 217 -8.37 10.11 -4.14
CA ILE A 217 -8.54 8.84 -3.39
C ILE A 217 -9.76 8.05 -3.88
N ARG A 218 -10.89 8.73 -4.16
CA ARG A 218 -12.13 8.06 -4.61
C ARG A 218 -11.97 7.38 -5.97
N LYS A 219 -11.05 7.85 -6.81
CA LYS A 219 -10.74 7.26 -8.11
C LYS A 219 -9.63 6.21 -8.05
N ALA A 220 -9.01 5.99 -6.89
CA ALA A 220 -7.89 5.06 -6.72
C ALA A 220 -8.33 3.61 -6.41
N ILE A 221 -9.58 3.26 -6.64
CA ILE A 221 -10.12 1.90 -6.39
C ILE A 221 -9.39 0.86 -7.25
N HIS A 222 -9.08 1.19 -8.50
CA HIS A 222 -8.38 0.29 -9.41
C HIS A 222 -6.89 0.66 -9.54
N ALA A 223 -6.00 -0.33 -9.53
CA ALA A 223 -4.57 -0.14 -9.68
C ALA A 223 -4.22 0.73 -10.91
N ASN A 224 -4.83 0.49 -12.06
CA ASN A 224 -4.60 1.29 -13.27
C ASN A 224 -5.03 2.76 -13.12
N SER A 225 -6.08 3.04 -12.35
CA SER A 225 -6.51 4.41 -12.09
C SER A 225 -5.49 5.14 -11.19
N LEU A 226 -4.99 4.47 -10.16
CA LEU A 226 -3.95 5.03 -9.30
C LEU A 226 -2.66 5.28 -10.09
N ILE A 227 -2.22 4.32 -10.92
CA ILE A 227 -1.04 4.47 -11.78
C ILE A 227 -1.17 5.71 -12.68
N LYS A 228 -2.31 5.88 -13.37
CA LYS A 228 -2.53 7.03 -14.24
C LYS A 228 -2.43 8.36 -13.47
N GLN A 229 -2.91 8.39 -12.24
CA GLN A 229 -2.80 9.57 -11.39
C GLN A 229 -1.34 9.81 -10.96
N ALA A 230 -0.63 8.76 -10.51
CA ALA A 230 0.79 8.83 -10.13
C ALA A 230 1.67 9.29 -11.30
N GLN A 231 1.41 8.82 -12.53
CA GLN A 231 2.12 9.27 -13.72
C GLN A 231 1.91 10.77 -13.99
N LYS A 232 0.71 11.29 -13.79
CA LYS A 232 0.44 12.75 -13.87
C LYS A 232 1.20 13.55 -12.80
N GLN A 233 1.56 12.91 -11.70
CA GLN A 233 2.39 13.47 -10.63
C GLN A 233 3.89 13.21 -10.85
N GLY A 234 4.30 12.77 -12.05
CA GLY A 234 5.68 12.60 -12.47
C GLY A 234 6.31 11.24 -12.10
N PHE A 235 5.54 10.24 -11.71
CA PHE A 235 6.06 8.89 -11.66
C PHE A 235 6.37 8.38 -13.07
N SER A 236 7.62 8.04 -13.32
CA SER A 236 8.08 7.48 -14.58
C SER A 236 8.12 5.96 -14.52
N TRP A 237 7.82 5.37 -15.65
CA TRP A 237 7.87 3.92 -15.79
C TRP A 237 9.30 3.41 -15.89
N VAL A 238 9.70 2.48 -15.03
CA VAL A 238 11.05 1.88 -15.03
C VAL A 238 11.07 0.40 -15.38
N HIS A 239 9.97 -0.32 -15.13
CA HIS A 239 9.88 -1.73 -15.48
C HIS A 239 8.46 -2.16 -15.84
N ARG A 240 8.31 -2.93 -16.94
CA ARG A 240 6.99 -3.34 -17.47
C ARG A 240 6.29 -4.42 -16.66
N GLY A 241 7.05 -5.20 -15.90
CA GLY A 241 6.55 -6.40 -15.27
C GLY A 241 6.18 -7.50 -16.28
N HIS A 242 6.09 -8.71 -15.82
CA HIS A 242 5.42 -9.76 -16.55
C HIS A 242 3.97 -9.79 -16.08
N ALA A 243 3.01 -9.83 -17.01
CA ALA A 243 1.56 -9.66 -16.76
C ALA A 243 0.90 -10.73 -15.85
N LYS A 244 1.68 -11.57 -15.19
CA LYS A 244 1.19 -12.59 -14.26
C LYS A 244 0.92 -11.96 -12.88
N SER A 245 -0.31 -12.06 -12.43
CA SER A 245 -0.74 -11.67 -11.08
C SER A 245 0.11 -12.39 -10.03
N ARG A 246 0.42 -11.72 -8.92
CA ARG A 246 1.03 -12.27 -7.70
C ARG A 246 0.39 -13.60 -7.24
N TYR A 247 -0.86 -13.81 -7.57
CA TYR A 247 -1.65 -14.99 -7.28
C TYR A 247 -1.68 -16.03 -8.42
N GLY A 248 -0.83 -15.86 -9.46
CA GLY A 248 -0.67 -16.86 -10.52
C GLY A 248 0.03 -18.13 -10.00
N ARG A 249 -0.31 -19.30 -10.56
CA ARG A 249 0.21 -20.62 -10.14
C ARG A 249 1.74 -20.76 -10.22
N ASP A 250 2.40 -19.79 -10.82
CA ASP A 250 3.84 -19.70 -10.99
C ASP A 250 4.48 -18.64 -10.10
N ALA A 251 3.93 -18.38 -8.89
CA ALA A 251 4.73 -17.75 -7.85
C ALA A 251 5.91 -18.70 -7.61
N ALA A 252 6.98 -18.50 -8.35
CA ALA A 252 8.19 -19.28 -8.25
C ALA A 252 8.60 -19.30 -6.77
N LYS A 253 8.85 -20.49 -6.23
CA LYS A 253 9.55 -20.64 -4.95
C LYS A 253 10.69 -19.63 -4.94
N PRO A 254 10.91 -18.92 -3.81
CA PRO A 254 12.13 -18.14 -3.66
C PRO A 254 13.28 -19.04 -4.09
N ARG A 255 14.07 -18.62 -5.06
CA ARG A 255 15.37 -19.25 -5.27
C ARG A 255 16.11 -18.98 -3.99
N ASP A 256 16.48 -20.05 -3.29
CA ASP A 256 17.35 -19.99 -2.14
C ASP A 256 18.58 -19.18 -2.56
N LEU A 257 18.70 -17.95 -2.05
CA LEU A 257 19.87 -17.10 -2.17
C LEU A 257 20.59 -17.13 -0.82
#